data_634cae7a719fe15b93da435b85e58f23
#
_entry.id   634cae7a719fe15b93da435b85e58f23
#
_cell.length_a   1.000
_cell.length_b   1.000
_cell.length_c   1.000
_cell.angle_alpha   90.00
_cell.angle_beta   90.00
_cell.angle_gamma   90.00
#
_symmetry.space_group_name_H-M   'P 1'
#
loop_
_entity.id
_entity.type
_entity.pdbx_description
1 polymer ?
#
loop_
_entity_poly.entity_id
_entity_poly.type
_entity_poly.pdbx_seq_one_letter_code
_entity_poly.pdbx_strand_id
1 'polypeptide(L)'
;MKNIAIITGASSGMGKEFLLNIPSVIKVDEIWAIAREKSLLESLKEESNLNIRTFSLDLEKESSLMKIKDLLEEEKPNIKLLINAAGFGKFEKSTNISLEDSIGMIKVNDMALTSLCLMAIPYMKKNSNIINIASVAAFQPVPYINVYAASKAYVLSFSRSLGRELSKEGIHVLTVCPFWTKTKFFNRAVAKNKVIKKYVVMYDPTDVVKKAYIDMQKEKNVSVYGFIANAQKVLCKLLPHNFVMSIWCKQQKLK
;
A
#
# COMPACT_ATOMS: atom_id res chain seq x y z
N MET A 1 -13.76 1.86 24.98
CA MET A 1 -13.27 1.26 23.72
C MET A 1 -12.18 2.17 23.20
N LYS A 2 -10.98 1.64 23.01
CA LYS A 2 -9.79 2.40 22.58
C LYS A 2 -9.87 2.70 21.09
N ASN A 3 -9.65 3.95 20.68
CA ASN A 3 -9.55 4.32 19.27
C ASN A 3 -8.15 4.03 18.78
N ILE A 4 -8.01 3.22 17.74
CA ILE A 4 -6.69 2.87 17.20
C ILE A 4 -6.55 3.16 15.71
N ALA A 5 -5.31 3.31 15.28
CA ALA A 5 -4.91 3.18 13.89
C ALA A 5 -4.03 1.94 13.72
N ILE A 6 -4.20 1.22 12.62
CA ILE A 6 -3.37 0.05 12.27
C ILE A 6 -2.61 0.37 11.00
N ILE A 7 -1.29 0.17 11.00
CA ILE A 7 -0.46 0.44 9.82
C ILE A 7 0.47 -0.72 9.55
N THR A 8 0.42 -1.26 8.36
CA THR A 8 1.37 -2.26 7.89
C THR A 8 2.49 -1.62 7.07
N GLY A 9 3.67 -2.24 7.06
CA GLY A 9 4.85 -1.65 6.42
C GLY A 9 5.35 -0.38 7.12
N ALA A 10 5.06 -0.23 8.42
CA ALA A 10 5.28 0.97 9.21
C ALA A 10 6.77 1.35 9.40
N SER A 11 7.70 0.42 9.22
CA SER A 11 9.12 0.63 9.54
C SER A 11 9.88 1.49 8.53
N SER A 12 9.31 1.77 7.35
CA SER A 12 10.02 2.53 6.32
C SER A 12 9.11 3.11 5.22
N GLY A 13 9.67 3.98 4.39
CA GLY A 13 9.02 4.50 3.19
C GLY A 13 7.66 5.14 3.48
N MET A 14 6.67 4.83 2.63
CA MET A 14 5.34 5.43 2.76
C MET A 14 4.63 5.03 4.06
N GLY A 15 4.80 3.78 4.55
CA GLY A 15 4.19 3.34 5.80
C GLY A 15 4.67 4.15 7.00
N LYS A 16 6.00 4.39 7.12
CA LYS A 16 6.58 5.29 8.14
C LYS A 16 6.03 6.71 8.00
N GLU A 17 6.00 7.24 6.78
CA GLU A 17 5.53 8.58 6.50
C GLU A 17 4.04 8.75 6.85
N PHE A 18 3.20 7.80 6.49
CA PHE A 18 1.80 7.79 6.92
C PHE A 18 1.68 7.79 8.44
N LEU A 19 2.41 6.91 9.14
CA LEU A 19 2.36 6.80 10.60
C LEU A 19 2.66 8.13 11.28
N LEU A 20 3.76 8.78 10.89
CA LEU A 20 4.19 10.03 11.50
C LEU A 20 3.20 11.19 11.30
N ASN A 21 2.40 11.14 10.25
CA ASN A 21 1.43 12.18 9.93
C ASN A 21 -0.01 11.88 10.41
N ILE A 22 -0.28 10.75 11.08
CA ILE A 22 -1.61 10.43 11.62
C ILE A 22 -2.18 11.55 12.51
N PRO A 23 -1.42 12.11 13.48
CA PRO A 23 -1.97 13.11 14.40
C PRO A 23 -2.50 14.37 13.73
N SER A 24 -2.03 14.66 12.51
CA SER A 24 -2.49 15.82 11.74
C SER A 24 -3.87 15.63 11.11
N VAL A 25 -4.38 14.40 11.05
CA VAL A 25 -5.61 14.08 10.31
C VAL A 25 -6.68 13.36 11.15
N ILE A 26 -6.28 12.61 12.19
CA ILE A 26 -7.21 11.84 13.01
C ILE A 26 -6.66 11.64 14.42
N LYS A 27 -7.55 11.74 15.42
CA LYS A 27 -7.20 11.44 16.83
C LYS A 27 -7.39 9.95 17.10
N VAL A 28 -6.33 9.32 17.59
CA VAL A 28 -6.33 7.93 18.07
C VAL A 28 -5.59 7.85 19.40
N ASP A 29 -5.96 6.86 20.22
CA ASP A 29 -5.35 6.62 21.53
C ASP A 29 -4.04 5.83 21.38
N GLU A 30 -3.92 5.00 20.32
CA GLU A 30 -2.76 4.15 20.06
C GLU A 30 -2.63 3.83 18.57
N ILE A 31 -1.39 3.65 18.12
CA ILE A 31 -1.06 3.24 16.76
C ILE A 31 -0.45 1.85 16.80
N TRP A 32 -1.05 0.87 16.11
CA TRP A 32 -0.49 -0.45 15.91
C TRP A 32 0.40 -0.45 14.67
N ALA A 33 1.70 -0.47 14.88
CA ALA A 33 2.72 -0.43 13.82
C ALA A 33 3.21 -1.85 13.52
N ILE A 34 2.92 -2.35 12.32
CA ILE A 34 3.22 -3.72 11.90
C ILE A 34 4.31 -3.70 10.82
N ALA A 35 5.42 -4.40 11.06
CA ALA A 35 6.48 -4.64 10.07
C ALA A 35 7.33 -5.84 10.49
N ARG A 36 8.25 -6.29 9.64
CA ARG A 36 9.11 -7.44 9.92
C ARG A 36 10.30 -7.11 10.84
N GLU A 37 10.91 -5.95 10.62
CA GLU A 37 12.13 -5.56 11.32
C GLU A 37 11.82 -4.88 12.65
N LYS A 38 12.02 -5.63 13.75
CA LYS A 38 11.75 -5.17 15.11
C LYS A 38 12.54 -3.91 15.47
N SER A 39 13.84 -3.89 15.17
CA SER A 39 14.71 -2.76 15.48
C SER A 39 14.24 -1.44 14.87
N LEU A 40 13.79 -1.47 13.60
CA LEU A 40 13.26 -0.27 12.93
C LEU A 40 11.92 0.19 13.52
N LEU A 41 11.10 -0.74 14.02
CA LEU A 41 9.86 -0.39 14.73
C LEU A 41 10.14 0.26 16.08
N GLU A 42 11.09 -0.26 16.84
CA GLU A 42 11.47 0.30 18.14
C GLU A 42 12.13 1.69 17.96
N SER A 43 13.05 1.85 17.01
CA SER A 43 13.61 3.19 16.69
C SER A 43 12.50 4.19 16.32
N LEU A 44 11.50 3.77 15.54
CA LEU A 44 10.38 4.62 15.17
C LEU A 44 9.56 5.06 16.40
N LYS A 45 9.36 4.15 17.36
CA LYS A 45 8.67 4.43 18.62
C LYS A 45 9.47 5.41 19.49
N GLU A 46 10.78 5.23 19.58
CA GLU A 46 11.68 6.10 20.35
C GLU A 46 11.82 7.50 19.72
N GLU A 47 11.92 7.58 18.39
CA GLU A 47 12.07 8.84 17.64
C GLU A 47 10.80 9.69 17.62
N SER A 48 9.64 9.09 17.87
CA SER A 48 8.35 9.76 17.79
C SER A 48 7.72 9.93 19.17
N ASN A 49 7.04 11.05 19.40
CA ASN A 49 6.24 11.29 20.61
C ASN A 49 4.84 10.65 20.51
N LEU A 50 4.69 9.59 19.69
CA LEU A 50 3.42 8.94 19.44
C LEU A 50 3.26 7.69 20.31
N ASN A 51 2.03 7.41 20.73
CA ASN A 51 1.73 6.16 21.43
C ASN A 51 1.68 5.00 20.43
N ILE A 52 2.84 4.40 20.16
CA ILE A 52 3.02 3.31 19.20
C ILE A 52 3.17 1.97 19.93
N ARG A 53 2.35 1.00 19.53
CA ARG A 53 2.53 -0.41 19.86
C ARG A 53 3.08 -1.15 18.64
N THR A 54 4.22 -1.78 18.81
CA THR A 54 4.99 -2.41 17.72
C THR A 54 4.67 -3.89 17.62
N PHE A 55 4.50 -4.39 16.39
CA PHE A 55 4.29 -5.79 16.09
C PHE A 55 5.27 -6.23 15.01
N SER A 56 6.30 -7.01 15.41
CA SER A 56 7.23 -7.62 14.47
C SER A 56 6.61 -8.88 13.87
N LEU A 57 5.96 -8.73 12.72
CA LEU A 57 5.20 -9.77 12.04
C LEU A 57 5.55 -9.83 10.55
N ASP A 58 5.70 -11.05 10.04
CA ASP A 58 5.87 -11.33 8.62
C ASP A 58 4.50 -11.66 7.99
N LEU A 59 3.96 -10.73 7.23
CA LEU A 59 2.64 -10.86 6.61
C LEU A 59 2.58 -11.87 5.45
N GLU A 60 3.69 -12.48 5.05
CA GLU A 60 3.70 -13.66 4.18
C GLU A 60 3.19 -14.92 4.90
N LYS A 61 3.18 -14.90 6.25
CA LYS A 61 2.81 -16.02 7.11
C LYS A 61 1.38 -15.89 7.62
N GLU A 62 0.58 -16.92 7.42
CA GLU A 62 -0.78 -16.98 7.92
C GLU A 62 -0.86 -16.84 9.45
N SER A 63 0.10 -17.44 10.17
CA SER A 63 0.20 -17.31 11.62
C SER A 63 0.33 -15.86 12.10
N SER A 64 0.92 -14.98 11.31
CA SER A 64 1.00 -13.54 11.62
C SER A 64 -0.37 -12.87 11.49
N LEU A 65 -1.15 -13.25 10.48
CA LEU A 65 -2.51 -12.74 10.29
C LEU A 65 -3.44 -13.23 11.40
N MET A 66 -3.31 -14.50 11.80
CA MET A 66 -4.09 -15.05 12.93
C MET A 66 -3.79 -14.31 14.23
N LYS A 67 -2.52 -13.99 14.53
CA LYS A 67 -2.17 -13.18 15.72
C LYS A 67 -2.86 -11.82 15.74
N ILE A 68 -2.96 -11.17 14.57
CA ILE A 68 -3.67 -9.88 14.49
C ILE A 68 -5.16 -10.09 14.73
N LYS A 69 -5.73 -11.15 14.17
CA LYS A 69 -7.13 -11.52 14.38
C LYS A 69 -7.42 -11.75 15.86
N ASP A 70 -6.61 -12.59 16.53
CA ASP A 70 -6.77 -12.90 17.96
C ASP A 70 -6.72 -11.63 18.83
N LEU A 71 -5.77 -10.71 18.54
CA LEU A 71 -5.68 -9.42 19.22
C LEU A 71 -6.94 -8.55 19.01
N LEU A 72 -7.49 -8.54 17.80
CA LEU A 72 -8.72 -7.79 17.51
C LEU A 72 -9.93 -8.39 18.24
N GLU A 73 -10.02 -9.71 18.33
CA GLU A 73 -11.08 -10.43 19.05
C GLU A 73 -10.99 -10.22 20.57
N GLU A 74 -9.77 -10.19 21.13
CA GLU A 74 -9.50 -9.98 22.54
C GLU A 74 -9.79 -8.54 22.97
N GLU A 75 -9.19 -7.57 22.27
CA GLU A 75 -9.23 -6.15 22.70
C GLU A 75 -10.44 -5.38 22.20
N LYS A 76 -11.08 -5.84 21.12
CA LYS A 76 -12.27 -5.22 20.49
C LYS A 76 -12.14 -3.70 20.36
N PRO A 77 -11.05 -3.20 19.74
CA PRO A 77 -10.82 -1.77 19.63
C PRO A 77 -11.82 -1.10 18.69
N ASN A 78 -11.85 0.24 18.69
CA ASN A 78 -12.49 1.01 17.64
C ASN A 78 -11.44 1.43 16.61
N ILE A 79 -11.40 0.78 15.46
CA ILE A 79 -10.42 1.08 14.41
C ILE A 79 -10.89 2.31 13.65
N LYS A 80 -10.18 3.43 13.83
CA LYS A 80 -10.44 4.69 13.12
C LYS A 80 -9.76 4.75 11.76
N LEU A 81 -8.60 4.07 11.63
CA LEU A 81 -7.81 4.10 10.42
C LEU A 81 -7.05 2.79 10.26
N LEU A 82 -7.22 2.15 9.10
CA LEU A 82 -6.39 1.04 8.65
C LEU A 82 -5.57 1.50 7.44
N ILE A 83 -4.24 1.34 7.49
CA ILE A 83 -3.35 1.64 6.36
C ILE A 83 -2.58 0.39 5.97
N ASN A 84 -2.91 -0.17 4.82
CA ASN A 84 -2.22 -1.30 4.23
C ASN A 84 -1.11 -0.79 3.31
N ALA A 85 0.09 -0.51 3.89
CA ALA A 85 1.27 -0.04 3.16
C ALA A 85 2.37 -1.10 3.04
N ALA A 86 2.22 -2.28 3.65
CA ALA A 86 3.11 -3.39 3.41
C ALA A 86 2.98 -3.88 1.96
N GLY A 87 4.12 -4.14 1.34
CA GLY A 87 4.17 -4.66 -0.02
C GLY A 87 5.57 -4.61 -0.60
N PHE A 88 5.80 -5.42 -1.60
CA PHE A 88 7.04 -5.38 -2.36
C PHE A 88 6.81 -5.75 -3.82
N GLY A 89 7.82 -5.51 -4.66
CA GLY A 89 7.83 -5.86 -6.06
C GLY A 89 9.16 -6.48 -6.46
N LYS A 90 9.18 -7.18 -7.59
CA LYS A 90 10.38 -7.64 -8.29
C LYS A 90 10.29 -7.19 -9.73
N PHE A 91 11.36 -6.56 -10.20
CA PHE A 91 11.44 -5.95 -11.52
C PHE A 91 12.47 -6.71 -12.35
N GLU A 92 12.00 -7.74 -13.04
CA GLU A 92 12.82 -8.62 -13.85
C GLU A 92 11.95 -9.37 -14.87
N LYS A 93 12.57 -10.01 -15.86
CA LYS A 93 11.87 -10.94 -16.74
C LYS A 93 11.25 -12.06 -15.92
N SER A 94 9.98 -12.40 -16.19
CA SER A 94 9.23 -13.39 -15.40
C SER A 94 9.95 -14.72 -15.19
N THR A 95 10.72 -15.15 -16.21
CA THR A 95 11.51 -16.39 -16.15
C THR A 95 12.70 -16.31 -15.19
N ASN A 96 13.07 -15.13 -14.72
CA ASN A 96 14.19 -14.88 -13.82
C ASN A 96 13.76 -14.54 -12.40
N ILE A 97 12.45 -14.35 -12.18
CA ILE A 97 11.88 -14.16 -10.82
C ILE A 97 11.60 -15.54 -10.25
N SER A 98 12.05 -15.82 -9.03
CA SER A 98 11.75 -17.08 -8.37
C SER A 98 10.23 -17.24 -8.13
N LEU A 99 9.77 -18.48 -8.10
CA LEU A 99 8.38 -18.79 -7.76
C LEU A 99 8.04 -18.27 -6.35
N GLU A 100 8.99 -18.39 -5.41
CA GLU A 100 8.85 -17.92 -4.04
C GLU A 100 8.62 -16.38 -3.99
N ASP A 101 9.45 -15.59 -4.66
CA ASP A 101 9.26 -14.13 -4.76
C ASP A 101 7.91 -13.77 -5.41
N SER A 102 7.50 -14.51 -6.44
CA SER A 102 6.24 -14.27 -7.14
C SER A 102 5.04 -14.55 -6.22
N ILE A 103 5.04 -15.69 -5.52
CA ILE A 103 4.01 -16.05 -4.55
C ILE A 103 4.05 -15.09 -3.35
N GLY A 104 5.23 -14.72 -2.86
CA GLY A 104 5.40 -13.76 -1.77
C GLY A 104 4.79 -12.39 -2.09
N MET A 105 4.92 -11.90 -3.34
CA MET A 105 4.22 -10.67 -3.78
C MET A 105 2.71 -10.81 -3.64
N ILE A 106 2.12 -11.91 -4.08
CA ILE A 106 0.67 -12.16 -3.98
C ILE A 106 0.25 -12.27 -2.51
N LYS A 107 1.01 -13.01 -1.69
CA LYS A 107 0.71 -13.16 -0.27
C LYS A 107 0.69 -11.82 0.47
N VAL A 108 1.69 -10.96 0.27
CA VAL A 108 1.77 -9.69 1.00
C VAL A 108 0.87 -8.63 0.38
N ASN A 109 0.95 -8.45 -0.94
CA ASN A 109 0.26 -7.34 -1.60
C ASN A 109 -1.25 -7.54 -1.66
N ASP A 110 -1.72 -8.80 -1.78
CA ASP A 110 -3.13 -9.12 -2.02
C ASP A 110 -3.77 -9.85 -0.84
N MET A 111 -3.26 -11.04 -0.48
CA MET A 111 -3.88 -11.88 0.55
C MET A 111 -3.86 -11.18 1.91
N ALA A 112 -2.69 -10.71 2.37
CA ALA A 112 -2.58 -10.05 3.68
C ALA A 112 -3.39 -8.75 3.74
N LEU A 113 -3.35 -7.94 2.68
CA LEU A 113 -4.15 -6.72 2.59
C LEU A 113 -5.65 -7.02 2.68
N THR A 114 -6.12 -7.99 1.91
CA THR A 114 -7.54 -8.41 1.92
C THR A 114 -7.95 -8.92 3.30
N SER A 115 -7.14 -9.82 3.89
CA SER A 115 -7.40 -10.37 5.23
C SER A 115 -7.49 -9.27 6.28
N LEU A 116 -6.55 -8.31 6.26
CA LEU A 116 -6.56 -7.19 7.22
C LEU A 116 -7.78 -6.28 7.04
N CYS A 117 -8.20 -6.00 5.81
CA CYS A 117 -9.44 -5.25 5.58
C CYS A 117 -10.63 -5.99 6.18
N LEU A 118 -10.80 -7.28 5.86
CA LEU A 118 -11.95 -8.06 6.31
C LEU A 118 -11.96 -8.26 7.84
N MET A 119 -10.80 -8.46 8.46
CA MET A 119 -10.68 -8.58 9.91
C MET A 119 -10.93 -7.25 10.65
N ALA A 120 -10.59 -6.11 10.04
CA ALA A 120 -10.75 -4.80 10.65
C ALA A 120 -12.20 -4.27 10.60
N ILE A 121 -12.93 -4.55 9.53
CA ILE A 121 -14.29 -4.02 9.28
C ILE A 121 -15.24 -4.20 10.47
N PRO A 122 -15.32 -5.38 11.15
CA PRO A 122 -16.20 -5.54 12.30
C PRO A 122 -15.91 -4.61 13.48
N TYR A 123 -14.70 -4.04 13.54
CA TYR A 123 -14.24 -3.12 14.57
C TYR A 123 -14.21 -1.65 14.11
N MET A 124 -14.71 -1.38 12.90
CA MET A 124 -14.81 -0.03 12.35
C MET A 124 -16.22 0.53 12.53
N LYS A 125 -16.33 1.84 12.64
CA LYS A 125 -17.59 2.56 12.77
C LYS A 125 -17.68 3.68 11.74
N LYS A 126 -18.82 4.33 11.65
CA LYS A 126 -19.00 5.54 10.84
C LYS A 126 -17.83 6.52 11.04
N ASN A 127 -17.35 7.11 9.97
CA ASN A 127 -16.18 7.99 9.87
C ASN A 127 -14.83 7.28 10.11
N SER A 128 -14.79 5.94 10.02
CA SER A 128 -13.52 5.21 9.92
C SER A 128 -13.03 5.17 8.46
N ASN A 129 -11.71 5.00 8.30
CA ASN A 129 -11.08 5.02 6.98
C ASN A 129 -10.17 3.81 6.76
N ILE A 130 -10.15 3.31 5.54
CA ILE A 130 -9.18 2.33 5.04
C ILE A 130 -8.37 2.98 3.93
N ILE A 131 -7.04 2.92 4.03
CA ILE A 131 -6.12 3.34 2.98
C ILE A 131 -5.35 2.12 2.47
N ASN A 132 -5.53 1.77 1.21
CA ASN A 132 -4.82 0.67 0.57
C ASN A 132 -3.82 1.21 -0.46
N ILE A 133 -2.55 0.77 -0.35
CA ILE A 133 -1.49 1.23 -1.26
C ILE A 133 -1.42 0.32 -2.49
N ALA A 134 -1.95 0.82 -3.60
CA ALA A 134 -1.79 0.25 -4.93
C ALA A 134 -0.52 0.81 -5.63
N SER A 135 -0.64 1.19 -6.89
CA SER A 135 0.40 1.83 -7.72
C SER A 135 -0.25 2.36 -9.01
N VAL A 136 0.39 3.26 -9.72
CA VAL A 136 0.02 3.58 -11.10
C VAL A 136 0.16 2.37 -12.04
N ALA A 137 0.97 1.38 -11.66
CA ALA A 137 1.05 0.10 -12.36
C ALA A 137 -0.29 -0.69 -12.34
N ALA A 138 -1.23 -0.32 -11.46
CA ALA A 138 -2.57 -0.90 -11.41
C ALA A 138 -3.46 -0.52 -12.61
N PHE A 139 -3.10 0.51 -13.36
CA PHE A 139 -3.94 1.00 -14.45
C PHE A 139 -3.67 0.30 -15.80
N GLN A 140 -2.64 -0.52 -15.89
CA GLN A 140 -2.23 -1.20 -17.13
C GLN A 140 -1.42 -2.47 -16.86
N PRO A 141 -1.38 -3.44 -17.78
CA PRO A 141 -0.37 -4.49 -17.76
C PRO A 141 1.03 -3.89 -17.96
N VAL A 142 2.03 -4.37 -17.20
CA VAL A 142 3.41 -3.85 -17.28
C VAL A 142 4.39 -5.01 -17.45
N PRO A 143 4.93 -5.22 -18.65
CA PRO A 143 5.99 -6.21 -18.88
C PRO A 143 7.19 -6.01 -17.96
N TYR A 144 7.81 -7.10 -17.54
CA TYR A 144 8.97 -7.17 -16.63
C TYR A 144 8.69 -6.75 -15.17
N ILE A 145 7.45 -6.37 -14.85
CA ILE A 145 6.96 -6.17 -13.49
C ILE A 145 5.54 -6.71 -13.35
N ASN A 146 5.21 -7.75 -14.10
CA ASN A 146 3.85 -8.24 -14.32
C ASN A 146 3.15 -8.71 -13.05
N VAL A 147 3.77 -9.56 -12.21
CA VAL A 147 3.14 -10.04 -10.96
C VAL A 147 2.86 -8.86 -10.03
N TYR A 148 3.81 -7.93 -9.90
CA TYR A 148 3.60 -6.71 -9.11
C TYR A 148 2.45 -5.86 -9.68
N ALA A 149 2.45 -5.59 -11.00
CA ALA A 149 1.40 -4.80 -11.62
C ALA A 149 0.01 -5.46 -11.47
N ALA A 150 -0.06 -6.78 -11.65
CA ALA A 150 -1.29 -7.56 -11.45
C ALA A 150 -1.77 -7.48 -10.00
N SER A 151 -0.87 -7.63 -9.02
CA SER A 151 -1.22 -7.47 -7.60
C SER A 151 -1.77 -6.06 -7.30
N LYS A 152 -1.17 -5.03 -7.89
CA LYS A 152 -1.65 -3.65 -7.68
C LYS A 152 -2.98 -3.35 -8.39
N ALA A 153 -3.25 -4.02 -9.51
CA ALA A 153 -4.57 -4.00 -10.17
C ALA A 153 -5.63 -4.69 -9.31
N TYR A 154 -5.29 -5.83 -8.68
CA TYR A 154 -6.14 -6.47 -7.68
C TYR A 154 -6.51 -5.51 -6.55
N VAL A 155 -5.50 -4.87 -5.91
CA VAL A 155 -5.72 -3.91 -4.82
C VAL A 155 -6.64 -2.76 -5.25
N LEU A 156 -6.43 -2.20 -6.45
CA LEU A 156 -7.27 -1.11 -6.95
C LEU A 156 -8.73 -1.55 -7.15
N SER A 157 -8.94 -2.73 -7.75
CA SER A 157 -10.28 -3.27 -8.01
C SER A 157 -10.98 -3.61 -6.70
N PHE A 158 -10.32 -4.38 -5.81
CA PHE A 158 -10.83 -4.76 -4.49
C PHE A 158 -11.23 -3.55 -3.66
N SER A 159 -10.33 -2.57 -3.54
CA SER A 159 -10.57 -1.38 -2.70
C SER A 159 -11.75 -0.54 -3.19
N ARG A 160 -11.93 -0.41 -4.51
CA ARG A 160 -13.05 0.34 -5.08
C ARG A 160 -14.39 -0.35 -4.84
N SER A 161 -14.44 -1.67 -4.98
CA SER A 161 -15.64 -2.46 -4.68
C SER A 161 -15.97 -2.38 -3.20
N LEU A 162 -14.98 -2.66 -2.34
CA LEU A 162 -15.13 -2.59 -0.89
C LEU A 162 -15.63 -1.22 -0.42
N GLY A 163 -15.07 -0.13 -0.97
CA GLY A 163 -15.52 1.23 -0.65
C GLY A 163 -16.97 1.49 -1.04
N ARG A 164 -17.45 0.87 -2.12
CA ARG A 164 -18.87 0.97 -2.52
C ARG A 164 -19.78 0.20 -1.57
N GLU A 165 -19.35 -0.98 -1.13
CA GLU A 165 -20.09 -1.80 -0.16
C GLU A 165 -20.22 -1.09 1.18
N LEU A 166 -19.11 -0.58 1.72
CA LEU A 166 -19.03 0.06 3.04
C LEU A 166 -19.56 1.50 3.11
N SER A 167 -19.90 2.09 1.97
CA SER A 167 -20.36 3.49 1.92
C SER A 167 -21.62 3.75 2.74
N LYS A 168 -22.53 2.77 2.82
CA LYS A 168 -23.76 2.86 3.63
C LYS A 168 -23.49 2.80 5.14
N GLU A 169 -22.37 2.20 5.53
CA GLU A 169 -21.92 2.12 6.92
C GLU A 169 -21.10 3.35 7.34
N GLY A 170 -20.84 4.25 6.38
CA GLY A 170 -20.06 5.44 6.60
C GLY A 170 -18.57 5.17 6.80
N ILE A 171 -18.06 4.04 6.27
CA ILE A 171 -16.64 3.69 6.24
C ILE A 171 -16.10 4.03 4.86
N HIS A 172 -15.07 4.86 4.81
CA HIS A 172 -14.46 5.30 3.57
C HIS A 172 -13.23 4.46 3.21
N VAL A 173 -13.08 4.12 1.93
CA VAL A 173 -11.92 3.38 1.41
C VAL A 173 -11.21 4.19 0.33
N LEU A 174 -9.96 4.56 0.59
CA LEU A 174 -9.08 5.25 -0.33
C LEU A 174 -8.04 4.29 -0.91
N THR A 175 -7.92 4.25 -2.22
CA THR A 175 -6.80 3.58 -2.91
C THR A 175 -5.75 4.62 -3.30
N VAL A 176 -4.55 4.51 -2.74
CA VAL A 176 -3.43 5.37 -3.13
C VAL A 176 -2.65 4.68 -4.25
N CYS A 177 -2.48 5.37 -5.37
CA CYS A 177 -1.74 4.87 -6.54
C CYS A 177 -0.49 5.73 -6.77
N PRO A 178 0.61 5.46 -6.03
CA PRO A 178 1.84 6.21 -6.19
C PRO A 178 2.46 5.95 -7.57
N PHE A 179 3.12 6.96 -8.11
CA PHE A 179 4.12 6.81 -9.16
C PHE A 179 5.47 6.40 -8.54
N TRP A 180 6.57 6.53 -9.28
CA TRP A 180 7.89 6.29 -8.70
C TRP A 180 8.10 7.20 -7.50
N THR A 181 8.32 6.60 -6.33
CA THR A 181 8.45 7.33 -5.05
C THR A 181 9.76 6.97 -4.39
N LYS A 182 10.51 7.96 -3.92
CA LYS A 182 11.84 7.80 -3.30
C LYS A 182 11.75 7.04 -1.97
N THR A 183 11.79 5.71 -2.01
CA THR A 183 11.69 4.85 -0.82
C THR A 183 12.69 3.69 -0.91
N LYS A 184 12.90 2.99 0.20
CA LYS A 184 13.70 1.74 0.24
C LYS A 184 13.07 0.58 -0.56
N PHE A 185 11.87 0.75 -1.11
CA PHE A 185 11.17 -0.24 -1.94
C PHE A 185 12.06 -0.75 -3.09
N PHE A 186 12.80 0.15 -3.73
CA PHE A 186 13.67 -0.18 -4.86
C PHE A 186 14.84 -1.08 -4.49
N ASN A 187 15.30 -1.09 -3.23
CA ASN A 187 16.37 -1.95 -2.77
C ASN A 187 16.01 -3.44 -2.91
N ARG A 188 14.72 -3.79 -2.74
CA ARG A 188 14.20 -5.16 -2.91
C ARG A 188 13.68 -5.41 -4.33
N ALA A 189 13.16 -4.37 -4.99
CA ALA A 189 12.47 -4.50 -6.28
C ALA A 189 13.43 -4.67 -7.45
N VAL A 190 14.56 -3.97 -7.44
CA VAL A 190 15.49 -3.91 -8.59
C VAL A 190 16.50 -5.05 -8.51
N ALA A 191 16.50 -5.91 -9.54
CA ALA A 191 17.51 -6.95 -9.71
C ALA A 191 18.88 -6.37 -10.08
N LYS A 192 19.95 -7.17 -9.91
CA LYS A 192 21.33 -6.79 -10.29
C LYS A 192 21.44 -6.30 -11.74
N ASN A 193 20.63 -6.86 -12.64
CA ASN A 193 20.65 -6.55 -14.08
C ASN A 193 19.87 -5.28 -14.47
N LYS A 194 19.29 -4.55 -13.52
CA LYS A 194 18.57 -3.28 -13.72
C LYS A 194 17.72 -3.24 -15.00
N VAL A 195 16.68 -4.07 -15.03
CA VAL A 195 15.73 -4.10 -16.16
C VAL A 195 15.07 -2.74 -16.36
N ILE A 196 14.70 -2.08 -15.27
CA ILE A 196 14.15 -0.73 -15.29
C ILE A 196 15.29 0.29 -15.33
N LYS A 197 15.42 0.99 -16.45
CA LYS A 197 16.54 1.89 -16.75
C LYS A 197 16.18 3.37 -16.59
N LYS A 198 14.89 3.71 -16.75
CA LYS A 198 14.45 5.11 -16.75
C LYS A 198 13.31 5.33 -15.75
N TYR A 199 13.55 6.23 -14.82
CA TYR A 199 12.55 6.80 -13.91
C TYR A 199 12.27 8.23 -14.41
N VAL A 200 11.12 8.47 -15.05
CA VAL A 200 10.78 9.76 -15.66
C VAL A 200 10.74 10.86 -14.59
N VAL A 201 10.11 10.57 -13.48
CA VAL A 201 10.04 11.45 -12.30
C VAL A 201 9.98 10.56 -11.06
N MET A 202 10.65 10.96 -9.98
CA MET A 202 10.52 10.33 -8.67
C MET A 202 9.98 11.35 -7.68
N TYR A 203 8.85 11.05 -7.06
CA TYR A 203 8.21 11.90 -6.07
C TYR A 203 8.72 11.61 -4.66
N ASP A 204 8.60 12.61 -3.78
CA ASP A 204 8.88 12.44 -2.37
C ASP A 204 7.71 11.72 -1.68
N PRO A 205 7.95 10.76 -0.77
CA PRO A 205 6.88 10.07 -0.04
C PRO A 205 6.02 11.03 0.79
N THR A 206 6.59 12.09 1.32
CA THR A 206 5.89 13.11 2.11
C THR A 206 4.78 13.78 1.30
N ASP A 207 5.07 14.15 0.04
CA ASP A 207 4.08 14.78 -0.85
C ASP A 207 2.96 13.82 -1.22
N VAL A 208 3.31 12.56 -1.51
CA VAL A 208 2.34 11.51 -1.83
C VAL A 208 1.41 11.27 -0.64
N VAL A 209 1.94 11.18 0.58
CA VAL A 209 1.18 10.96 1.81
C VAL A 209 0.29 12.16 2.16
N LYS A 210 0.81 13.38 2.10
CA LYS A 210 0.01 14.61 2.29
C LYS A 210 -1.18 14.65 1.35
N LYS A 211 -0.94 14.35 0.05
CA LYS A 211 -2.01 14.29 -0.94
C LYS A 211 -3.04 13.20 -0.62
N ALA A 212 -2.57 12.03 -0.19
CA ALA A 212 -3.45 10.92 0.17
C ALA A 212 -4.37 11.29 1.35
N TYR A 213 -3.84 11.93 2.39
CA TYR A 213 -4.65 12.39 3.52
C TYR A 213 -5.67 13.48 3.13
N ILE A 214 -5.27 14.44 2.29
CA ILE A 214 -6.22 15.44 1.74
C ILE A 214 -7.34 14.75 0.94
N ASP A 215 -6.99 13.74 0.12
CA ASP A 215 -7.97 13.01 -0.68
C ASP A 215 -8.87 12.12 0.19
N MET A 216 -8.35 11.54 1.28
CA MET A 216 -9.14 10.84 2.29
C MET A 216 -10.17 11.75 2.95
N GLN A 217 -9.77 12.94 3.40
CA GLN A 217 -10.67 13.94 4.01
C GLN A 217 -11.73 14.45 3.02
N LYS A 218 -11.45 14.37 1.71
CA LYS A 218 -12.41 14.70 0.62
C LYS A 218 -13.19 13.49 0.14
N GLU A 219 -13.10 12.37 0.83
CA GLU A 219 -13.78 11.10 0.53
C GLU A 219 -13.57 10.60 -0.91
N LYS A 220 -12.38 10.84 -1.49
CA LYS A 220 -12.05 10.33 -2.81
C LYS A 220 -11.73 8.84 -2.76
N ASN A 221 -12.18 8.09 -3.77
CA ASN A 221 -11.91 6.64 -3.85
C ASN A 221 -10.50 6.32 -4.34
N VAL A 222 -9.83 7.23 -5.06
CA VAL A 222 -8.48 7.03 -5.62
C VAL A 222 -7.67 8.31 -5.50
N SER A 223 -6.47 8.19 -4.93
CA SER A 223 -5.48 9.26 -4.83
C SER A 223 -4.29 8.97 -5.76
N VAL A 224 -3.95 9.94 -6.60
CA VAL A 224 -2.78 9.92 -7.49
C VAL A 224 -2.06 11.25 -7.36
N TYR A 225 -0.80 11.23 -6.95
CA TYR A 225 0.02 12.43 -6.84
C TYR A 225 0.83 12.68 -8.10
N GLY A 226 0.83 13.93 -8.57
CA GLY A 226 1.64 14.42 -9.67
C GLY A 226 0.94 14.39 -11.04
N PHE A 227 1.29 15.38 -11.87
CA PHE A 227 0.68 15.56 -13.19
C PHE A 227 0.93 14.36 -14.12
N ILE A 228 2.19 13.89 -14.19
CA ILE A 228 2.57 12.75 -15.06
C ILE A 228 1.81 11.49 -14.69
N ALA A 229 1.67 11.21 -13.40
CA ALA A 229 0.94 10.05 -12.92
C ALA A 229 -0.55 10.11 -13.28
N ASN A 230 -1.16 11.29 -13.16
CA ASN A 230 -2.56 11.51 -13.55
C ASN A 230 -2.74 11.42 -15.07
N ALA A 231 -1.82 11.96 -15.85
CA ALA A 231 -1.84 11.83 -17.32
C ALA A 231 -1.74 10.36 -17.74
N GLN A 232 -0.81 9.59 -17.13
CA GLN A 232 -0.70 8.14 -17.39
C GLN A 232 -1.99 7.41 -17.05
N LYS A 233 -2.61 7.67 -15.88
CA LYS A 233 -3.89 7.08 -15.49
C LYS A 233 -4.97 7.28 -16.55
N VAL A 234 -5.06 8.48 -17.14
CA VAL A 234 -6.05 8.81 -18.18
C VAL A 234 -5.70 8.09 -19.49
N LEU A 235 -4.44 8.15 -19.92
CA LEU A 235 -3.98 7.50 -21.16
C LEU A 235 -4.17 5.99 -21.12
N CYS A 236 -3.85 5.33 -20.00
CA CYS A 236 -4.05 3.89 -19.84
C CYS A 236 -5.52 3.47 -19.89
N LYS A 237 -6.46 4.37 -19.60
CA LYS A 237 -7.89 4.11 -19.72
C LYS A 237 -8.39 4.25 -21.16
N LEU A 238 -7.76 5.09 -21.97
CA LEU A 238 -8.21 5.43 -23.33
C LEU A 238 -7.51 4.62 -24.42
N LEU A 239 -6.27 4.20 -24.18
CA LEU A 239 -5.44 3.53 -25.17
C LEU A 239 -5.48 2.00 -25.01
N PRO A 240 -5.41 1.23 -26.13
CA PRO A 240 -5.28 -0.22 -26.05
C PRO A 240 -4.04 -0.64 -25.26
N HIS A 241 -4.17 -1.65 -24.40
CA HIS A 241 -3.07 -2.12 -23.54
C HIS A 241 -1.81 -2.52 -24.32
N ASN A 242 -1.97 -3.17 -25.48
CA ASN A 242 -0.81 -3.54 -26.31
C ASN A 242 0.02 -2.33 -26.76
N PHE A 243 -0.65 -1.22 -27.08
CA PHE A 243 0.03 0.02 -27.44
C PHE A 243 0.78 0.62 -26.24
N VAL A 244 0.14 0.67 -25.09
CA VAL A 244 0.76 1.16 -23.85
C VAL A 244 1.95 0.30 -23.42
N MET A 245 1.84 -1.04 -23.51
CA MET A 245 2.95 -1.96 -23.24
C MET A 245 4.11 -1.74 -24.21
N SER A 246 3.84 -1.48 -25.50
CA SER A 246 4.87 -1.19 -26.50
C SER A 246 5.63 0.10 -26.19
N ILE A 247 4.92 1.17 -25.78
CA ILE A 247 5.55 2.42 -25.32
C ILE A 247 6.44 2.15 -24.11
N TRP A 248 5.93 1.41 -23.11
CA TRP A 248 6.69 1.05 -21.93
C TRP A 248 7.98 0.29 -22.28
N CYS A 249 7.88 -0.77 -23.08
CA CYS A 249 9.05 -1.56 -23.48
C CYS A 249 10.07 -0.70 -24.24
N LYS A 250 9.62 0.15 -25.17
CA LYS A 250 10.50 1.08 -25.89
C LYS A 250 11.19 2.07 -24.96
N GLN A 251 10.45 2.66 -24.01
CA GLN A 251 10.99 3.60 -23.03
C GLN A 251 12.07 2.96 -22.16
N GLN A 252 11.89 1.72 -21.76
CA GLN A 252 12.84 0.98 -20.94
C GLN A 252 13.93 0.25 -21.76
N LYS A 253 13.90 0.33 -23.08
CA LYS A 253 14.79 -0.42 -24.00
C LYS A 253 14.75 -1.94 -23.76
N LEU A 254 13.55 -2.47 -23.53
CA LEU A 254 13.26 -3.89 -23.35
C LEU A 254 12.97 -4.53 -24.72
N LYS A 255 13.41 -5.79 -24.89
CA LYS A 255 13.14 -6.59 -26.10
C LYS A 255 11.89 -7.43 -25.93
#